data_36d09ecda26b6c687034038a5f11c4c0
#
_entry.id   36d09ecda26b6c687034038a5f11c4c0
#
_cell.length_a   1.000
_cell.length_b   1.000
_cell.length_c   1.000
_cell.angle_alpha   90.00
_cell.angle_beta   90.00
_cell.angle_gamma   90.00
#
_symmetry.space_group_name_H-M   'P 1'
#
loop_
_entity.id
_entity.type
_entity.pdbx_description
1 polymer ?
#
loop_
_entity_poly.entity_id
_entity_poly.type
_entity_poly.pdbx_seq_one_letter_code
_entity_poly.pdbx_strand_id
1 'polypeptide(L)'
;MLSHTQVLDLDQTDSIASFEASFRSLRMPVLLLAPRGHEHFQEHFIVFANEAFLRLSGSSDGEILGRGWRSIAGEQADREALDAVDASLNAGEGHDAEILFRRRNGSSFWGALTVSPILDEAGRIRLFTVMLSDVSVRKQAERLLEEQLEQKTALLREVEHRVKNSLQMTASLVLLKARRLPSPEARKVLQEVAERVGALAAAHRLLHASDDAGRFDIRDFTAELAGELILALPAGQVELSLDIQPLTVPASKAAVLALLLNEAIGNAVKHAFPDERRGRLTIAIGRIDNDLAITVEDDGVGLDHAPPPEGSFGKTLMTMLVHQLEGRLTWRDMEPGTRAEIMLPVDVEETRFE
;
A
#
# COMPACT_ATOMS: atom_id res chain seq x y z
N MET A 1 52.41 18.02 -11.51
CA MET A 1 52.15 19.04 -12.55
C MET A 1 52.30 18.37 -13.90
N LEU A 2 51.21 17.83 -14.43
CA LEU A 2 51.17 17.32 -15.80
C LEU A 2 50.25 18.27 -16.58
N SER A 3 50.84 18.93 -17.57
CA SER A 3 50.20 19.98 -18.37
C SER A 3 49.11 19.38 -19.26
N HIS A 4 47.86 19.79 -19.02
CA HIS A 4 46.80 19.71 -20.00
C HIS A 4 47.06 20.74 -21.11
N THR A 5 47.57 20.31 -22.24
CA THR A 5 47.33 20.99 -23.52
C THR A 5 48.04 20.20 -24.64
N GLN A 6 47.46 19.12 -25.10
CA GLN A 6 47.54 18.70 -26.49
C GLN A 6 46.11 18.67 -27.01
N VAL A 7 45.54 19.83 -27.31
CA VAL A 7 44.40 19.96 -28.20
C VAL A 7 44.97 19.66 -29.58
N LEU A 8 44.50 18.53 -30.16
CA LEU A 8 44.74 18.16 -31.53
C LEU A 8 44.28 19.32 -32.44
N ASP A 9 45.23 19.96 -33.07
CA ASP A 9 45.00 20.97 -34.15
C ASP A 9 44.54 20.18 -35.37
N LEU A 10 43.24 19.80 -35.38
CA LEU A 10 42.56 19.16 -36.51
C LEU A 10 42.10 20.27 -37.43
N ASP A 11 42.62 20.26 -38.66
CA ASP A 11 42.15 21.11 -39.76
C ASP A 11 40.62 21.07 -39.81
N GLN A 12 39.91 22.18 -39.98
CA GLN A 12 38.45 22.29 -39.82
C GLN A 12 37.67 21.23 -40.65
N THR A 13 38.25 20.82 -41.80
CA THR A 13 37.69 19.78 -42.67
C THR A 13 37.79 18.38 -42.07
N ASP A 14 38.93 18.06 -41.42
CA ASP A 14 39.13 16.78 -40.72
C ASP A 14 38.32 16.70 -39.43
N SER A 15 38.05 17.84 -38.81
CA SER A 15 37.23 17.94 -37.59
C SER A 15 35.75 17.58 -37.87
N ILE A 16 35.18 18.08 -38.97
CA ILE A 16 33.78 17.77 -39.35
C ILE A 16 33.63 16.31 -39.76
N ALA A 17 34.57 15.77 -40.55
CA ALA A 17 34.54 14.37 -40.97
C ALA A 17 34.73 13.41 -39.78
N SER A 18 35.60 13.78 -38.83
CA SER A 18 35.81 13.02 -37.58
C SER A 18 34.59 13.06 -36.66
N PHE A 19 33.90 14.19 -36.54
CA PHE A 19 32.67 14.35 -35.77
C PHE A 19 31.56 13.50 -36.38
N GLU A 20 31.34 13.57 -37.70
CA GLU A 20 30.34 12.76 -38.39
C GLU A 20 30.62 11.26 -38.23
N ALA A 21 31.88 10.82 -38.40
CA ALA A 21 32.29 9.45 -38.18
C ALA A 21 32.05 8.97 -36.76
N SER A 22 32.27 9.84 -35.75
CA SER A 22 31.98 9.55 -34.35
C SER A 22 30.49 9.31 -34.09
N PHE A 23 29.61 10.15 -34.61
CA PHE A 23 28.18 9.97 -34.50
C PHE A 23 27.69 8.71 -35.25
N ARG A 24 28.23 8.40 -36.41
CA ARG A 24 27.92 7.18 -37.17
C ARG A 24 28.31 5.91 -36.39
N SER A 25 29.41 5.92 -35.64
CA SER A 25 29.92 4.78 -34.89
C SER A 25 29.23 4.52 -33.56
N LEU A 26 28.41 5.46 -33.07
CA LEU A 26 27.68 5.29 -31.81
C LEU A 26 26.78 4.06 -31.88
N ARG A 27 26.82 3.25 -30.83
CA ARG A 27 25.92 2.10 -30.69
C ARG A 27 24.48 2.49 -30.28
N MET A 28 24.34 3.68 -29.72
CA MET A 28 23.05 4.25 -29.37
C MET A 28 22.39 4.84 -30.62
N PRO A 29 21.11 4.55 -30.88
CA PRO A 29 20.33 5.17 -31.94
C PRO A 29 20.25 6.69 -31.77
N VAL A 30 20.69 7.44 -32.79
CA VAL A 30 20.72 8.90 -32.77
C VAL A 30 20.16 9.44 -34.09
N LEU A 31 19.32 10.49 -33.96
CA LEU A 31 18.86 11.35 -35.05
C LEU A 31 19.33 12.78 -34.81
N LEU A 32 19.51 13.54 -35.88
CA LEU A 32 19.58 14.98 -35.84
C LEU A 32 18.37 15.56 -36.55
N LEU A 33 17.73 16.52 -35.89
CA LEU A 33 16.60 17.27 -36.48
C LEU A 33 17.03 18.70 -36.76
N ALA A 34 16.61 19.21 -37.92
CA ALA A 34 16.77 20.62 -38.29
C ALA A 34 15.40 21.30 -38.28
N PRO A 35 15.28 22.50 -37.67
CA PRO A 35 14.07 23.30 -37.79
C PRO A 35 13.94 23.84 -39.23
N ARG A 36 12.72 23.81 -39.76
CA ARG A 36 12.41 24.39 -41.09
C ARG A 36 11.07 25.11 -41.01
N GLY A 37 11.07 26.41 -41.28
CA GLY A 37 9.84 27.23 -41.29
C GLY A 37 10.06 28.65 -40.80
N HIS A 38 9.00 29.47 -40.78
CA HIS A 38 9.00 30.88 -40.33
C HIS A 38 8.57 30.93 -38.85
N GLU A 39 8.82 32.07 -38.19
CA GLU A 39 8.80 32.36 -36.73
C GLU A 39 7.62 31.80 -35.89
N HIS A 40 6.56 31.27 -36.49
CA HIS A 40 5.40 30.76 -35.73
C HIS A 40 4.98 29.31 -36.03
N PHE A 41 5.64 28.64 -37.00
CA PHE A 41 5.40 27.23 -37.33
C PHE A 41 6.69 26.59 -37.78
N GLN A 42 7.40 25.91 -36.89
CA GLN A 42 8.60 25.17 -37.23
C GLN A 42 8.28 23.68 -37.30
N GLU A 43 8.42 23.11 -38.50
CA GLU A 43 8.49 21.66 -38.64
C GLU A 43 9.93 21.22 -38.45
N HIS A 44 10.13 20.12 -37.76
CA HIS A 44 11.45 19.54 -37.50
C HIS A 44 11.65 18.32 -38.38
N PHE A 45 12.66 18.39 -39.25
CA PHE A 45 12.96 17.35 -40.23
C PHE A 45 14.22 16.58 -39.81
N ILE A 46 14.23 15.29 -40.10
CA ILE A 46 15.36 14.39 -39.88
C ILE A 46 16.43 14.70 -40.93
N VAL A 47 17.58 15.19 -40.49
CA VAL A 47 18.71 15.53 -41.37
C VAL A 47 19.85 14.51 -41.26
N PHE A 48 19.86 13.70 -40.23
CA PHE A 48 20.85 12.65 -40.03
C PHE A 48 20.24 11.52 -39.21
N ALA A 49 20.63 10.29 -39.52
CA ALA A 49 20.37 9.09 -38.75
C ALA A 49 21.64 8.24 -38.71
N ASN A 50 22.01 7.74 -37.51
CA ASN A 50 23.16 6.85 -37.45
C ASN A 50 22.76 5.40 -37.76
N GLU A 51 23.77 4.53 -37.99
CA GLU A 51 23.52 3.12 -38.29
C GLU A 51 22.72 2.39 -37.19
N ALA A 52 22.90 2.77 -35.90
CA ALA A 52 22.16 2.16 -34.82
C ALA A 52 20.66 2.46 -34.94
N PHE A 53 20.28 3.70 -35.30
CA PHE A 53 18.89 4.06 -35.52
C PHE A 53 18.30 3.32 -36.76
N LEU A 54 19.06 3.26 -37.87
CA LEU A 54 18.62 2.55 -39.07
C LEU A 54 18.37 1.07 -38.80
N ARG A 55 19.26 0.43 -38.02
CA ARG A 55 19.05 -0.95 -37.59
C ARG A 55 17.82 -1.11 -36.68
N LEU A 56 17.62 -0.17 -35.73
CA LEU A 56 16.48 -0.19 -34.82
C LEU A 56 15.15 -0.02 -35.56
N SER A 57 15.06 0.97 -36.46
CA SER A 57 13.84 1.27 -37.23
C SER A 57 13.62 0.30 -38.39
N GLY A 58 14.68 -0.35 -38.85
CA GLY A 58 14.66 -1.17 -40.08
C GLY A 58 14.56 -0.37 -41.38
N SER A 59 14.79 0.93 -41.31
CA SER A 59 14.67 1.85 -42.44
C SER A 59 16.04 2.16 -43.03
N SER A 60 16.06 2.70 -44.27
CA SER A 60 17.25 3.22 -44.91
C SER A 60 17.31 4.75 -44.84
N ASP A 61 18.50 5.33 -45.03
CA ASP A 61 18.69 6.78 -45.05
C ASP A 61 17.69 7.49 -46.01
N GLY A 62 17.52 6.99 -47.24
CA GLY A 62 16.65 7.58 -48.22
C GLY A 62 15.16 7.54 -47.85
N GLU A 63 14.77 6.73 -46.89
CA GLU A 63 13.39 6.63 -46.43
C GLU A 63 13.08 7.58 -45.28
N ILE A 64 14.10 8.01 -44.54
CA ILE A 64 13.94 8.81 -43.30
C ILE A 64 14.36 10.24 -43.48
N LEU A 65 15.48 10.48 -44.20
CA LEU A 65 16.04 11.81 -44.34
C LEU A 65 15.06 12.74 -45.07
N GLY A 66 14.94 13.96 -44.55
CA GLY A 66 14.04 14.98 -45.08
C GLY A 66 12.57 14.80 -44.69
N ARG A 67 12.21 13.76 -43.92
CA ARG A 67 10.85 13.61 -43.38
C ARG A 67 10.73 14.29 -42.01
N GLY A 68 9.52 14.73 -41.69
CA GLY A 68 9.21 15.22 -40.34
C GLY A 68 9.42 14.13 -39.32
N TRP A 69 9.90 14.48 -38.13
CA TRP A 69 10.25 13.53 -37.10
C TRP A 69 9.06 12.64 -36.67
N ARG A 70 7.81 13.17 -36.71
CA ARG A 70 6.60 12.37 -36.39
C ARG A 70 6.39 11.19 -37.34
N SER A 71 7.03 11.17 -38.49
CA SER A 71 6.89 10.06 -39.45
C SER A 71 7.43 8.73 -38.98
N ILE A 72 8.28 8.75 -37.94
CA ILE A 72 8.83 7.54 -37.27
C ILE A 72 7.95 7.06 -36.10
N ALA A 73 7.01 7.88 -35.62
CA ALA A 73 6.08 7.48 -34.59
C ALA A 73 5.05 6.46 -35.12
N GLY A 74 4.58 5.60 -34.24
CA GLY A 74 3.53 4.65 -34.58
C GLY A 74 2.15 5.33 -34.68
N GLU A 75 1.23 4.74 -35.44
CA GLU A 75 -0.15 5.25 -35.54
C GLU A 75 -0.90 5.22 -34.19
N GLN A 76 -0.45 4.35 -33.29
CA GLN A 76 -0.98 4.20 -31.93
C GLN A 76 -0.19 5.01 -30.88
N ALA A 77 0.75 5.87 -31.35
CA ALA A 77 1.50 6.72 -30.44
C ALA A 77 0.57 7.72 -29.76
N ASP A 78 0.83 7.97 -28.48
CA ASP A 78 0.09 8.94 -27.69
C ASP A 78 0.27 10.36 -28.29
N ARG A 79 -0.84 10.99 -28.66
CA ARG A 79 -0.85 12.34 -29.24
C ARG A 79 -0.34 13.38 -28.26
N GLU A 80 -0.66 13.26 -26.99
CA GLU A 80 -0.22 14.19 -25.95
C GLU A 80 1.31 14.15 -25.82
N ALA A 81 1.90 12.96 -25.80
CA ALA A 81 3.35 12.79 -25.78
C ALA A 81 4.02 13.37 -27.05
N LEU A 82 3.43 13.16 -28.23
CA LEU A 82 3.93 13.75 -29.48
C LEU A 82 3.86 15.28 -29.48
N ASP A 83 2.76 15.84 -28.98
CA ASP A 83 2.54 17.29 -28.90
C ASP A 83 3.48 17.93 -27.86
N ALA A 84 3.79 17.25 -26.77
CA ALA A 84 4.76 17.69 -25.78
C ALA A 84 6.19 17.78 -26.37
N VAL A 85 6.59 16.78 -27.16
CA VAL A 85 7.87 16.81 -27.88
C VAL A 85 7.91 17.98 -28.88
N ASP A 86 6.85 18.21 -29.66
CA ASP A 86 6.80 19.35 -30.59
C ASP A 86 6.84 20.69 -29.84
N ALA A 87 6.13 20.81 -28.73
CA ALA A 87 6.17 22.02 -27.90
C ALA A 87 7.59 22.32 -27.41
N SER A 88 8.30 21.30 -26.94
CA SER A 88 9.70 21.41 -26.51
C SER A 88 10.64 21.77 -27.64
N LEU A 89 10.51 21.12 -28.81
CA LEU A 89 11.29 21.46 -30.02
C LEU A 89 11.05 22.92 -30.44
N ASN A 90 9.81 23.40 -30.39
CA ASN A 90 9.46 24.78 -30.74
C ASN A 90 9.95 25.78 -29.68
N ALA A 91 9.99 25.41 -28.39
CA ALA A 91 10.55 26.23 -27.32
C ALA A 91 12.09 26.23 -27.31
N GLY A 92 12.71 25.30 -28.04
CA GLY A 92 14.16 25.14 -28.01
C GLY A 92 14.70 24.48 -26.74
N GLU A 93 13.89 23.69 -26.09
CA GLU A 93 14.19 23.06 -24.81
C GLU A 93 14.46 21.56 -24.99
N GLY A 94 15.17 20.97 -24.01
CA GLY A 94 15.33 19.52 -23.92
C GLY A 94 14.06 18.86 -23.40
N HIS A 95 13.81 17.60 -23.84
CA HIS A 95 12.64 16.85 -23.45
C HIS A 95 12.91 15.34 -23.45
N ASP A 96 12.35 14.65 -22.45
CA ASP A 96 12.35 13.20 -22.37
C ASP A 96 10.92 12.68 -22.53
N ALA A 97 10.75 11.66 -23.39
CA ALA A 97 9.45 11.04 -23.57
C ALA A 97 9.59 9.55 -23.90
N GLU A 98 8.54 8.78 -23.60
CA GLU A 98 8.42 7.39 -24.04
C GLU A 98 7.28 7.29 -25.03
N ILE A 99 7.61 6.92 -26.26
CA ILE A 99 6.66 6.91 -27.39
C ILE A 99 6.67 5.55 -28.06
N LEU A 100 5.51 5.12 -28.56
CA LEU A 100 5.39 3.92 -29.38
C LEU A 100 5.80 4.24 -30.81
N PHE A 101 6.94 3.69 -31.23
CA PHE A 101 7.47 3.82 -32.58
C PHE A 101 7.08 2.63 -33.45
N ARG A 102 7.07 2.83 -34.77
CA ARG A 102 6.82 1.77 -35.75
C ARG A 102 8.08 1.48 -36.56
N ARG A 103 8.45 0.20 -36.63
CA ARG A 103 9.51 -0.25 -37.52
C ARG A 103 8.96 -0.39 -38.95
N ARG A 104 9.87 -0.38 -39.93
CA ARG A 104 9.52 -0.58 -41.34
C ARG A 104 8.75 -1.88 -41.61
N ASN A 105 9.04 -2.96 -40.88
CA ASN A 105 8.35 -4.25 -41.01
C ASN A 105 6.92 -4.25 -40.44
N GLY A 106 6.43 -3.12 -39.91
CA GLY A 106 5.13 -2.96 -39.28
C GLY A 106 5.07 -3.27 -37.81
N SER A 107 6.12 -3.85 -37.24
CA SER A 107 6.16 -4.07 -35.79
C SER A 107 6.35 -2.75 -35.02
N SER A 108 5.84 -2.69 -33.79
CA SER A 108 6.02 -1.53 -32.93
C SER A 108 7.00 -1.82 -31.80
N PHE A 109 7.63 -0.78 -31.27
CA PHE A 109 8.47 -0.83 -30.07
C PHE A 109 8.31 0.43 -29.25
N TRP A 110 8.44 0.31 -27.94
CA TRP A 110 8.51 1.45 -27.06
C TRP A 110 9.90 2.05 -27.10
N GLY A 111 9.99 3.32 -27.50
CA GLY A 111 11.24 4.08 -27.50
C GLY A 111 11.23 5.15 -26.43
N ALA A 112 12.21 5.13 -25.54
CA ALA A 112 12.54 6.28 -24.71
C ALA A 112 13.40 7.21 -25.54
N LEU A 113 12.93 8.43 -25.77
CA LEU A 113 13.65 9.46 -26.51
C LEU A 113 14.08 10.59 -25.58
N THR A 114 15.29 11.09 -25.81
CA THR A 114 15.83 12.31 -25.21
C THR A 114 16.12 13.29 -26.31
N VAL A 115 15.47 14.45 -26.26
CA VAL A 115 15.69 15.57 -27.17
C VAL A 115 16.61 16.59 -26.50
N SER A 116 17.61 17.06 -27.21
CA SER A 116 18.52 18.10 -26.70
C SER A 116 18.89 19.09 -27.79
N PRO A 117 18.80 20.41 -27.57
CA PRO A 117 19.20 21.42 -28.54
C PRO A 117 20.71 21.47 -28.71
N ILE A 118 21.16 21.69 -29.94
CA ILE A 118 22.55 21.99 -30.31
C ILE A 118 22.62 23.45 -30.71
N LEU A 119 23.38 24.24 -29.94
CA LEU A 119 23.50 25.68 -30.16
C LEU A 119 24.73 26.01 -31.04
N ASP A 120 24.64 27.08 -31.80
CA ASP A 120 25.78 27.70 -32.47
C ASP A 120 26.61 28.59 -31.50
N GLU A 121 27.74 29.14 -31.95
CA GLU A 121 28.59 30.02 -31.15
C GLU A 121 27.87 31.31 -30.69
N ALA A 122 26.78 31.69 -31.33
CA ALA A 122 25.94 32.83 -30.95
C ALA A 122 24.78 32.45 -30.00
N GLY A 123 24.71 31.17 -29.54
CA GLY A 123 23.66 30.67 -28.67
C GLY A 123 22.33 30.41 -29.37
N ARG A 124 22.28 30.36 -30.69
CA ARG A 124 21.06 30.06 -31.46
C ARG A 124 20.98 28.57 -31.74
N ILE A 125 19.76 28.03 -31.74
CA ILE A 125 19.52 26.61 -32.03
C ILE A 125 19.85 26.33 -33.48
N ARG A 126 20.80 25.43 -33.72
CA ARG A 126 21.18 24.95 -35.03
C ARG A 126 20.49 23.64 -35.41
N LEU A 127 20.47 22.71 -34.47
CA LEU A 127 19.91 21.37 -34.63
C LEU A 127 19.36 20.87 -33.28
N PHE A 128 18.64 19.78 -33.30
CA PHE A 128 18.35 18.98 -32.12
C PHE A 128 18.94 17.58 -32.26
N THR A 129 19.53 17.07 -31.18
CA THR A 129 19.89 15.67 -31.07
C THR A 129 18.71 14.92 -30.47
N VAL A 130 18.33 13.82 -31.08
CA VAL A 130 17.36 12.88 -30.53
C VAL A 130 18.06 11.54 -30.30
N MET A 131 18.21 11.15 -29.06
CA MET A 131 18.70 9.83 -28.69
C MET A 131 17.49 8.92 -28.41
N LEU A 132 17.55 7.68 -28.90
CA LEU A 132 16.45 6.74 -28.77
C LEU A 132 16.96 5.43 -28.15
N SER A 133 16.21 4.90 -27.20
CA SER A 133 16.48 3.59 -26.59
C SER A 133 15.23 2.71 -26.68
N ASP A 134 15.38 1.47 -27.14
CA ASP A 134 14.30 0.49 -27.13
C ASP A 134 14.07 -0.01 -25.67
N VAL A 135 12.93 0.39 -25.11
CA VAL A 135 12.51 0.04 -23.74
C VAL A 135 11.35 -0.95 -23.72
N SER A 136 11.10 -1.64 -24.85
CA SER A 136 9.96 -2.57 -24.97
C SER A 136 10.04 -3.70 -23.94
N VAL A 137 11.23 -4.26 -23.70
CA VAL A 137 11.43 -5.33 -22.71
C VAL A 137 11.11 -4.83 -21.29
N ARG A 138 11.55 -3.61 -20.96
CA ARG A 138 11.24 -2.98 -19.66
C ARG A 138 9.73 -2.75 -19.50
N LYS A 139 9.08 -2.13 -20.50
CA LYS A 139 7.62 -1.90 -20.50
C LYS A 139 6.81 -3.18 -20.39
N GLN A 140 7.26 -4.23 -21.07
CA GLN A 140 6.60 -5.53 -20.98
C GLN A 140 6.75 -6.16 -19.59
N ALA A 141 7.94 -6.03 -18.97
CA ALA A 141 8.17 -6.52 -17.62
C ALA A 141 7.37 -5.74 -16.57
N GLU A 142 7.32 -4.42 -16.69
CA GLU A 142 6.50 -3.55 -15.83
C GLU A 142 5.01 -3.95 -15.90
N ARG A 143 4.47 -4.07 -17.12
CA ARG A 143 3.08 -4.47 -17.33
C ARG A 143 2.77 -5.87 -16.76
N LEU A 144 3.66 -6.83 -16.97
CA LEU A 144 3.49 -8.17 -16.41
C LEU A 144 3.50 -8.16 -14.89
N LEU A 145 4.35 -7.32 -14.28
CA LEU A 145 4.41 -7.17 -12.83
C LEU A 145 3.12 -6.55 -12.29
N GLU A 146 2.59 -5.53 -12.96
CA GLU A 146 1.31 -4.90 -12.62
C GLU A 146 0.16 -5.91 -12.68
N GLU A 147 0.05 -6.67 -13.80
CA GLU A 147 -0.96 -7.71 -13.97
C GLU A 147 -0.86 -8.80 -12.87
N GLN A 148 0.37 -9.20 -12.49
CA GLN A 148 0.57 -10.17 -11.40
C GLN A 148 0.19 -9.59 -10.03
N LEU A 149 0.48 -8.32 -9.79
CA LEU A 149 0.12 -7.64 -8.54
C LEU A 149 -1.41 -7.55 -8.40
N GLU A 150 -2.11 -7.15 -9.47
CA GLU A 150 -3.57 -7.10 -9.50
C GLU A 150 -4.20 -8.48 -9.24
N GLN A 151 -3.69 -9.53 -9.90
CA GLN A 151 -4.14 -10.90 -9.68
C GLN A 151 -3.92 -11.37 -8.24
N LYS A 152 -2.74 -11.11 -7.66
CA LYS A 152 -2.46 -11.45 -6.26
C LYS A 152 -3.38 -10.71 -5.30
N THR A 153 -3.61 -9.43 -5.54
CA THR A 153 -4.51 -8.63 -4.70
C THR A 153 -5.96 -9.14 -4.76
N ALA A 154 -6.43 -9.51 -5.95
CA ALA A 154 -7.76 -10.10 -6.11
C ALA A 154 -7.89 -11.45 -5.39
N LEU A 155 -6.88 -12.32 -5.50
CA LEU A 155 -6.86 -13.60 -4.78
C LEU A 155 -6.84 -13.43 -3.26
N LEU A 156 -6.06 -12.49 -2.74
CA LEU A 156 -6.03 -12.20 -1.31
C LEU A 156 -7.42 -11.77 -0.82
N ARG A 157 -8.09 -10.85 -1.51
CA ARG A 157 -9.46 -10.43 -1.17
C ARG A 157 -10.45 -11.60 -1.19
N GLU A 158 -10.34 -12.53 -2.15
CA GLU A 158 -11.20 -13.72 -2.19
C GLU A 158 -10.95 -14.65 -0.99
N VAL A 159 -9.67 -14.89 -0.63
CA VAL A 159 -9.32 -15.69 0.56
C VAL A 159 -9.89 -15.04 1.82
N GLU A 160 -9.75 -13.74 1.97
CA GLU A 160 -10.30 -12.96 3.09
C GLU A 160 -11.80 -13.13 3.23
N HIS A 161 -12.54 -12.97 2.12
CA HIS A 161 -13.98 -13.19 2.09
C HIS A 161 -14.37 -14.63 2.48
N ARG A 162 -13.61 -15.61 2.03
CA ARG A 162 -13.84 -17.02 2.37
C ARG A 162 -13.56 -17.30 3.84
N VAL A 163 -12.47 -16.78 4.42
CA VAL A 163 -12.16 -16.93 5.85
C VAL A 163 -13.26 -16.30 6.71
N LYS A 164 -13.68 -15.06 6.39
CA LYS A 164 -14.80 -14.40 7.07
C LYS A 164 -16.06 -15.25 7.06
N ASN A 165 -16.46 -15.71 5.87
CA ASN A 165 -17.69 -16.53 5.70
C ASN A 165 -17.58 -17.84 6.47
N SER A 166 -16.41 -18.48 6.48
CA SER A 166 -16.16 -19.72 7.22
C SER A 166 -16.27 -19.52 8.73
N LEU A 167 -15.69 -18.42 9.26
CA LEU A 167 -15.78 -18.09 10.69
C LEU A 167 -17.23 -17.80 11.11
N GLN A 168 -17.97 -16.99 10.33
CA GLN A 168 -19.37 -16.69 10.60
C GLN A 168 -20.27 -17.94 10.53
N MET A 169 -20.04 -18.81 9.55
CA MET A 169 -20.75 -20.08 9.44
C MET A 169 -20.46 -20.97 10.65
N THR A 170 -19.20 -21.06 11.07
CA THR A 170 -18.77 -21.83 12.23
C THR A 170 -19.47 -21.33 13.51
N ALA A 171 -19.46 -20.02 13.75
CA ALA A 171 -20.17 -19.42 14.88
C ALA A 171 -21.67 -19.76 14.86
N SER A 172 -22.32 -19.63 13.71
CA SER A 172 -23.73 -19.95 13.53
C SER A 172 -24.05 -21.42 13.79
N LEU A 173 -23.21 -22.34 13.30
CA LEU A 173 -23.36 -23.77 13.58
C LEU A 173 -23.19 -24.12 15.05
N VAL A 174 -22.22 -23.48 15.73
CA VAL A 174 -22.03 -23.65 17.19
C VAL A 174 -23.27 -23.16 17.95
N LEU A 175 -23.80 -21.99 17.62
CA LEU A 175 -25.05 -21.46 18.21
C LEU A 175 -26.26 -22.36 17.99
N LEU A 176 -26.41 -22.88 16.76
CA LEU A 176 -27.48 -23.83 16.43
C LEU A 176 -27.37 -25.12 17.27
N LYS A 177 -26.13 -25.60 17.47
CA LYS A 177 -25.90 -26.79 18.31
C LYS A 177 -26.20 -26.48 19.76
N ALA A 178 -25.75 -25.30 20.26
CA ALA A 178 -26.02 -24.85 21.64
C ALA A 178 -27.52 -24.86 21.95
N ARG A 179 -28.39 -24.35 21.04
CA ARG A 179 -29.85 -24.30 21.23
C ARG A 179 -30.48 -25.66 21.40
N ARG A 180 -29.87 -26.74 20.90
CA ARG A 180 -30.40 -28.11 20.96
C ARG A 180 -29.91 -28.91 22.18
N LEU A 181 -28.98 -28.35 22.96
CA LEU A 181 -28.48 -29.02 24.14
C LEU A 181 -29.44 -28.91 25.33
N PRO A 182 -29.72 -30.00 26.07
CA PRO A 182 -30.56 -29.97 27.23
C PRO A 182 -29.89 -29.28 28.43
N SER A 183 -28.55 -29.41 28.59
CA SER A 183 -27.82 -28.82 29.72
C SER A 183 -27.63 -27.32 29.53
N PRO A 184 -28.06 -26.45 30.45
CA PRO A 184 -27.81 -25.01 30.44
C PRO A 184 -26.32 -24.68 30.43
N GLU A 185 -25.52 -25.42 31.22
CA GLU A 185 -24.08 -25.23 31.34
C GLU A 185 -23.39 -25.51 30.00
N ALA A 186 -23.71 -26.62 29.34
CA ALA A 186 -23.15 -26.95 28.01
C ALA A 186 -23.56 -25.91 26.95
N ARG A 187 -24.80 -25.39 27.07
CA ARG A 187 -25.30 -24.33 26.19
C ARG A 187 -24.48 -23.05 26.37
N LYS A 188 -24.23 -22.65 27.61
CA LYS A 188 -23.41 -21.47 27.95
C LYS A 188 -21.99 -21.57 27.36
N VAL A 189 -21.34 -22.72 27.55
CA VAL A 189 -19.98 -22.96 27.03
C VAL A 189 -19.94 -22.82 25.51
N LEU A 190 -20.92 -23.36 24.76
CA LEU A 190 -20.94 -23.23 23.31
C LEU A 190 -21.28 -21.80 22.86
N GLN A 191 -22.09 -21.05 23.60
CA GLN A 191 -22.32 -19.63 23.33
C GLN A 191 -21.03 -18.82 23.47
N GLU A 192 -20.27 -19.05 24.54
CA GLU A 192 -18.96 -18.41 24.72
C GLU A 192 -17.98 -18.74 23.59
N VAL A 193 -17.97 -19.98 23.11
CA VAL A 193 -17.15 -20.35 21.92
C VAL A 193 -17.59 -19.59 20.69
N ALA A 194 -18.90 -19.46 20.45
CA ALA A 194 -19.41 -18.72 19.28
C ALA A 194 -19.08 -17.22 19.35
N GLU A 195 -19.16 -16.59 20.53
CA GLU A 195 -18.75 -15.19 20.74
C GLU A 195 -17.27 -14.97 20.41
N ARG A 196 -16.39 -15.88 20.83
CA ARG A 196 -14.96 -15.84 20.48
C ARG A 196 -14.67 -15.96 18.99
N VAL A 197 -15.38 -16.88 18.32
CA VAL A 197 -15.28 -16.99 16.85
C VAL A 197 -15.81 -15.72 16.17
N GLY A 198 -16.84 -15.09 16.73
CA GLY A 198 -17.36 -13.79 16.29
C GLY A 198 -16.34 -12.67 16.42
N ALA A 199 -15.69 -12.54 17.60
CA ALA A 199 -14.64 -11.56 17.81
C ALA A 199 -13.44 -11.74 16.86
N LEU A 200 -13.05 -12.99 16.60
CA LEU A 200 -11.99 -13.29 15.64
C LEU A 200 -12.39 -12.88 14.20
N ALA A 201 -13.65 -13.12 13.84
CA ALA A 201 -14.18 -12.70 12.53
C ALA A 201 -14.22 -11.16 12.38
N ALA A 202 -14.56 -10.43 13.45
CA ALA A 202 -14.54 -8.97 13.50
C ALA A 202 -13.11 -8.43 13.33
N ALA A 203 -12.14 -8.96 14.10
CA ALA A 203 -10.74 -8.59 13.95
C ALA A 203 -10.22 -8.83 12.52
N HIS A 204 -10.57 -9.96 11.93
CA HIS A 204 -10.19 -10.28 10.56
C HIS A 204 -10.79 -9.30 9.54
N ARG A 205 -12.02 -8.80 9.76
CA ARG A 205 -12.62 -7.75 8.89
C ARG A 205 -11.82 -6.44 8.93
N LEU A 206 -11.49 -5.98 10.12
CA LEU A 206 -10.83 -4.69 10.31
C LEU A 206 -9.36 -4.68 9.88
N LEU A 207 -8.68 -5.83 9.97
CA LEU A 207 -7.32 -6.00 9.43
C LEU A 207 -7.22 -5.68 7.94
N HIS A 208 -8.27 -5.95 7.19
CA HIS A 208 -8.29 -5.82 5.72
C HIS A 208 -9.09 -4.60 5.24
N ALA A 209 -9.70 -3.85 6.14
CA ALA A 209 -10.39 -2.60 5.82
C ALA A 209 -9.44 -1.38 5.82
N SER A 210 -8.26 -1.51 6.45
CA SER A 210 -7.24 -0.45 6.46
C SER A 210 -6.34 -0.55 5.22
N ASP A 211 -5.99 0.58 4.62
CA ASP A 211 -5.05 0.67 3.50
C ASP A 211 -3.62 0.23 3.88
N ASP A 212 -3.31 0.21 5.17
CA ASP A 212 -2.06 -0.33 5.69
C ASP A 212 -2.23 -1.83 6.05
N ALA A 213 -1.97 -2.69 5.07
CA ALA A 213 -2.10 -4.15 5.18
C ALA A 213 -1.23 -4.81 6.28
N GLY A 214 -0.35 -4.05 6.93
CA GLY A 214 0.56 -4.55 7.97
C GLY A 214 0.14 -4.22 9.39
N ARG A 215 -0.82 -3.30 9.57
CA ARG A 215 -1.19 -2.78 10.91
C ARG A 215 -2.70 -2.77 11.12
N PHE A 216 -3.08 -2.75 12.39
CA PHE A 216 -4.45 -2.89 12.87
C PHE A 216 -4.79 -1.73 13.82
N ASP A 217 -5.86 -0.98 13.51
CA ASP A 217 -6.33 0.10 14.39
C ASP A 217 -7.07 -0.49 15.58
N ILE A 218 -6.53 -0.27 16.79
CA ILE A 218 -7.09 -0.85 18.02
C ILE A 218 -8.29 -0.05 18.54
N ARG A 219 -8.40 1.24 18.18
CA ARG A 219 -9.50 2.11 18.61
C ARG A 219 -10.80 1.66 17.97
N ASP A 220 -10.82 1.57 16.62
CA ASP A 220 -12.01 1.21 15.87
C ASP A 220 -12.51 -0.18 16.25
N PHE A 221 -11.60 -1.12 16.37
CA PHE A 221 -11.94 -2.47 16.81
C PHE A 221 -12.55 -2.50 18.21
N THR A 222 -11.92 -1.80 19.18
CA THR A 222 -12.41 -1.81 20.56
C THR A 222 -13.76 -1.12 20.67
N ALA A 223 -13.98 -0.04 19.93
CA ALA A 223 -15.26 0.67 19.92
C ALA A 223 -16.39 -0.20 19.34
N GLU A 224 -16.14 -0.88 18.19
CA GLU A 224 -17.11 -1.80 17.58
C GLU A 224 -17.44 -2.95 18.53
N LEU A 225 -16.42 -3.61 19.10
CA LEU A 225 -16.58 -4.74 20.01
C LEU A 225 -17.33 -4.37 21.29
N ALA A 226 -16.95 -3.28 21.94
CA ALA A 226 -17.60 -2.81 23.16
C ALA A 226 -19.06 -2.43 22.91
N GLY A 227 -19.32 -1.76 21.78
CA GLY A 227 -20.68 -1.42 21.34
C GLY A 227 -21.55 -2.65 21.15
N GLU A 228 -21.07 -3.68 20.43
CA GLU A 228 -21.80 -4.93 20.23
C GLU A 228 -22.10 -5.66 21.55
N LEU A 229 -21.15 -5.73 22.46
CA LEU A 229 -21.33 -6.41 23.76
C LEU A 229 -22.35 -5.68 24.66
N ILE A 230 -22.34 -4.35 24.65
CA ILE A 230 -23.28 -3.54 25.45
C ILE A 230 -24.71 -3.57 24.88
N LEU A 231 -24.85 -3.65 23.55
CA LEU A 231 -26.17 -3.79 22.90
C LEU A 231 -26.89 -5.07 23.30
N ALA A 232 -26.20 -6.08 23.81
CA ALA A 232 -26.80 -7.29 24.37
C ALA A 232 -27.45 -7.09 25.75
N LEU A 233 -27.20 -5.96 26.43
CA LEU A 233 -27.78 -5.57 27.71
C LEU A 233 -29.04 -4.73 27.50
N PRO A 234 -29.93 -4.62 28.52
CA PRO A 234 -31.03 -3.67 28.50
C PRO A 234 -30.55 -2.24 28.23
N ALA A 235 -31.30 -1.49 27.43
CA ALA A 235 -30.94 -0.15 27.04
C ALA A 235 -30.74 0.79 28.26
N GLY A 236 -29.57 1.44 28.34
CA GLY A 236 -29.24 2.36 29.43
C GLY A 236 -28.83 1.70 30.73
N GLN A 237 -28.57 0.39 30.74
CA GLN A 237 -28.07 -0.31 31.92
C GLN A 237 -26.59 0.02 32.19
N VAL A 238 -25.76 0.06 31.15
CA VAL A 238 -24.33 0.35 31.24
C VAL A 238 -23.98 1.58 30.38
N GLU A 239 -23.33 2.55 31.00
CA GLU A 239 -22.72 3.70 30.34
C GLU A 239 -21.29 3.31 29.88
N LEU A 240 -21.02 3.38 28.58
CA LEU A 240 -19.69 3.11 28.01
C LEU A 240 -18.85 4.39 27.95
N SER A 241 -17.66 4.34 28.52
CA SER A 241 -16.65 5.41 28.41
C SER A 241 -15.40 4.85 27.72
N LEU A 242 -14.99 5.47 26.61
CA LEU A 242 -13.82 5.07 25.83
C LEU A 242 -12.76 6.18 25.88
N ASP A 243 -11.59 5.86 26.42
CA ASP A 243 -10.39 6.71 26.41
C ASP A 243 -9.29 5.95 25.66
N ILE A 244 -9.35 5.97 24.34
CA ILE A 244 -8.48 5.18 23.48
C ILE A 244 -7.65 6.10 22.61
N GLN A 245 -6.33 6.04 22.78
CA GLN A 245 -5.38 6.72 21.89
C GLN A 245 -5.47 6.13 20.48
N PRO A 246 -5.25 6.95 19.42
CA PRO A 246 -5.23 6.48 18.04
C PRO A 246 -3.94 5.71 17.78
N LEU A 247 -3.96 4.42 18.04
CA LEU A 247 -2.80 3.53 17.98
C LEU A 247 -3.05 2.38 17.01
N THR A 248 -2.03 2.05 16.23
CA THR A 248 -1.99 0.84 15.42
C THR A 248 -1.01 -0.16 16.00
N VAL A 249 -1.32 -1.44 15.84
CA VAL A 249 -0.49 -2.58 16.25
C VAL A 249 -0.23 -3.50 15.06
N PRO A 250 0.84 -4.32 15.08
CA PRO A 250 1.09 -5.26 13.99
C PRO A 250 -0.10 -6.20 13.76
N ALA A 251 -0.49 -6.38 12.50
CA ALA A 251 -1.59 -7.25 12.08
C ALA A 251 -1.43 -8.70 12.61
N SER A 252 -0.19 -9.18 12.75
CA SER A 252 0.11 -10.49 13.31
C SER A 252 -0.34 -10.68 14.78
N LYS A 253 -0.56 -9.58 15.51
CA LYS A 253 -1.02 -9.61 16.91
C LYS A 253 -2.53 -9.38 17.04
N ALA A 254 -3.21 -8.96 15.97
CA ALA A 254 -4.62 -8.56 15.99
C ALA A 254 -5.57 -9.64 16.51
N ALA A 255 -5.42 -10.90 16.06
CA ALA A 255 -6.27 -12.00 16.47
C ALA A 255 -6.19 -12.27 17.99
N VAL A 256 -4.98 -12.21 18.56
CA VAL A 256 -4.75 -12.44 19.99
C VAL A 256 -5.29 -11.26 20.81
N LEU A 257 -5.07 -10.02 20.35
CA LEU A 257 -5.62 -8.81 20.96
C LEU A 257 -7.14 -8.77 20.92
N ALA A 258 -7.74 -9.17 19.80
CA ALA A 258 -9.19 -9.26 19.67
C ALA A 258 -9.82 -10.22 20.68
N LEU A 259 -9.25 -11.41 20.83
CA LEU A 259 -9.71 -12.37 21.82
C LEU A 259 -9.51 -11.85 23.25
N LEU A 260 -8.37 -11.21 23.54
CA LEU A 260 -8.07 -10.64 24.83
C LEU A 260 -9.06 -9.53 25.22
N LEU A 261 -9.33 -8.60 24.30
CA LEU A 261 -10.31 -7.53 24.51
C LEU A 261 -11.73 -8.09 24.65
N ASN A 262 -12.11 -9.07 23.83
CA ASN A 262 -13.40 -9.73 23.95
C ASN A 262 -13.61 -10.38 25.34
N GLU A 263 -12.60 -11.07 25.86
CA GLU A 263 -12.67 -11.66 27.17
C GLU A 263 -12.69 -10.62 28.30
N ALA A 264 -11.86 -9.57 28.21
CA ALA A 264 -11.79 -8.51 29.21
C ALA A 264 -13.11 -7.72 29.31
N ILE A 265 -13.63 -7.24 28.17
CA ILE A 265 -14.87 -6.48 28.09
C ILE A 265 -16.07 -7.40 28.39
N GLY A 266 -16.09 -8.62 27.83
CA GLY A 266 -17.14 -9.59 28.07
C GLY A 266 -17.26 -10.02 29.54
N ASN A 267 -16.17 -10.14 30.25
CA ASN A 267 -16.19 -10.42 31.70
C ASN A 267 -16.86 -9.27 32.47
N ALA A 268 -16.52 -8.02 32.20
CA ALA A 268 -17.15 -6.86 32.82
C ALA A 268 -18.67 -6.83 32.53
N VAL A 269 -19.07 -6.98 31.28
CA VAL A 269 -20.47 -6.97 30.85
C VAL A 269 -21.28 -8.09 31.48
N LYS A 270 -20.72 -9.30 31.62
CA LYS A 270 -21.43 -10.49 32.13
C LYS A 270 -21.48 -10.55 33.68
N HIS A 271 -20.51 -9.98 34.36
CA HIS A 271 -20.33 -10.22 35.80
C HIS A 271 -20.46 -8.99 36.68
N ALA A 272 -20.20 -7.78 36.13
CA ALA A 272 -20.18 -6.57 36.95
C ALA A 272 -21.59 -6.04 37.26
N PHE A 273 -22.59 -6.31 36.41
CA PHE A 273 -23.90 -5.68 36.46
C PHE A 273 -25.06 -6.70 36.55
N PRO A 274 -25.09 -7.54 37.61
CA PRO A 274 -26.20 -8.48 37.82
C PRO A 274 -27.50 -7.75 38.10
N ASP A 275 -28.64 -8.43 37.91
CA ASP A 275 -29.97 -8.00 38.30
C ASP A 275 -30.36 -6.58 37.76
N GLU A 276 -29.99 -6.31 36.52
CA GLU A 276 -30.19 -5.01 35.85
C GLU A 276 -29.53 -3.83 36.58
N ARG A 277 -28.53 -4.05 37.38
CA ARG A 277 -27.72 -3.01 38.04
C ARG A 277 -27.20 -2.04 36.96
N ARG A 278 -27.40 -0.76 37.22
CA ARG A 278 -26.82 0.28 36.37
C ARG A 278 -25.40 0.58 36.79
N GLY A 279 -24.55 0.87 35.81
CA GLY A 279 -23.16 1.25 36.09
C GLY A 279 -22.43 1.76 34.86
N ARG A 280 -21.13 1.91 35.00
CA ARG A 280 -20.23 2.41 33.96
C ARG A 280 -19.15 1.40 33.69
N LEU A 281 -18.87 1.23 32.37
CA LEU A 281 -17.72 0.48 31.89
C LEU A 281 -16.76 1.46 31.19
N THR A 282 -15.55 1.56 31.71
CA THR A 282 -14.49 2.42 31.16
C THR A 282 -13.43 1.55 30.52
N ILE A 283 -13.07 1.85 29.27
CA ILE A 283 -12.00 1.19 28.55
C ILE A 283 -10.98 2.25 28.17
N ALA A 284 -9.76 2.12 28.68
CA ALA A 284 -8.66 2.99 28.34
C ALA A 284 -7.56 2.18 27.65
N ILE A 285 -7.10 2.67 26.50
CA ILE A 285 -5.99 2.06 25.74
C ILE A 285 -5.03 3.18 25.35
N GLY A 286 -3.77 2.98 25.71
CA GLY A 286 -2.75 3.95 25.43
C GLY A 286 -1.36 3.33 25.37
N ARG A 287 -0.38 4.15 25.07
CA ARG A 287 1.03 3.78 25.10
C ARG A 287 1.67 4.24 26.41
N ILE A 288 2.34 3.32 27.09
CA ILE A 288 3.17 3.62 28.26
C ILE A 288 4.58 3.15 27.91
N ASP A 289 5.53 4.08 27.82
CA ASP A 289 6.88 3.83 27.31
C ASP A 289 6.83 3.19 25.91
N ASN A 290 7.16 1.91 25.80
CA ASN A 290 7.13 1.16 24.53
C ASN A 290 6.05 0.05 24.53
N ASP A 291 5.24 -0.01 25.59
CA ASP A 291 4.24 -1.05 25.78
C ASP A 291 2.83 -0.52 25.47
N LEU A 292 1.98 -1.39 24.98
CA LEU A 292 0.55 -1.16 24.88
C LEU A 292 -0.09 -1.42 26.25
N ALA A 293 -0.68 -0.37 26.83
CA ALA A 293 -1.44 -0.44 28.08
C ALA A 293 -2.93 -0.49 27.76
N ILE A 294 -3.61 -1.52 28.29
CA ILE A 294 -5.06 -1.69 28.19
C ILE A 294 -5.62 -1.77 29.60
N THR A 295 -6.62 -0.93 29.89
CA THR A 295 -7.36 -0.96 31.14
C THR A 295 -8.84 -1.12 30.85
N VAL A 296 -9.47 -2.11 31.46
CA VAL A 296 -10.92 -2.32 31.46
C VAL A 296 -11.40 -2.24 32.91
N GLU A 297 -12.23 -1.26 33.21
CA GLU A 297 -12.70 -0.95 34.52
C GLU A 297 -14.22 -0.85 34.59
N ASP A 298 -14.83 -1.51 35.55
CA ASP A 298 -16.25 -1.39 35.87
C ASP A 298 -16.45 -0.87 37.29
N ASP A 299 -17.60 -0.22 37.53
CA ASP A 299 -18.08 0.18 38.86
C ASP A 299 -19.16 -0.78 39.41
N GLY A 300 -19.07 -2.02 38.97
CA GLY A 300 -20.01 -3.09 39.29
C GLY A 300 -19.91 -3.64 40.72
N VAL A 301 -20.19 -4.93 40.85
CA VAL A 301 -20.20 -5.61 42.18
C VAL A 301 -18.80 -5.92 42.71
N GLY A 302 -17.75 -5.75 41.91
CA GLY A 302 -16.36 -6.04 42.31
C GLY A 302 -15.99 -7.52 42.21
N LEU A 303 -14.75 -7.80 42.62
CA LEU A 303 -14.22 -9.16 42.68
C LEU A 303 -14.81 -9.86 43.93
N ASP A 304 -15.51 -10.97 43.71
CA ASP A 304 -15.91 -11.84 44.78
C ASP A 304 -14.64 -12.42 45.43
N HIS A 305 -14.40 -12.19 46.70
CA HIS A 305 -13.23 -12.65 47.44
C HIS A 305 -13.20 -14.18 47.61
N ALA A 306 -14.25 -14.87 47.24
CA ALA A 306 -14.23 -16.33 47.14
C ALA A 306 -13.25 -16.76 46.03
N PRO A 307 -12.40 -17.78 46.23
CA PRO A 307 -11.59 -18.32 45.18
C PRO A 307 -12.53 -18.64 43.99
N PRO A 308 -12.21 -18.18 42.77
CA PRO A 308 -13.07 -18.45 41.62
C PRO A 308 -13.29 -19.96 41.55
N PRO A 309 -14.51 -20.44 41.29
CA PRO A 309 -14.73 -21.86 41.09
C PRO A 309 -13.69 -22.35 40.05
N GLU A 310 -13.00 -23.45 40.43
CA GLU A 310 -12.05 -24.10 39.54
C GLU A 310 -12.73 -24.27 38.17
N GLY A 311 -12.29 -23.44 37.15
CA GLY A 311 -12.87 -23.51 35.82
C GLY A 311 -13.41 -22.21 35.25
N SER A 312 -13.11 -20.99 35.74
CA SER A 312 -13.40 -19.77 34.96
C SER A 312 -12.49 -19.71 33.73
N PHE A 313 -12.93 -20.37 32.68
CA PHE A 313 -12.18 -20.51 31.41
C PHE A 313 -11.73 -19.16 30.84
N GLY A 314 -12.53 -18.09 31.00
CA GLY A 314 -12.19 -16.75 30.53
C GLY A 314 -10.93 -16.16 31.17
N LYS A 315 -10.80 -16.24 32.51
CA LYS A 315 -9.57 -15.76 33.21
C LYS A 315 -8.34 -16.58 32.83
N THR A 316 -8.49 -17.90 32.70
CA THR A 316 -7.40 -18.79 32.24
C THR A 316 -6.99 -18.44 30.82
N LEU A 317 -7.96 -18.21 29.92
CA LEU A 317 -7.70 -17.81 28.54
C LEU A 317 -6.99 -16.45 28.47
N MET A 318 -7.46 -15.44 29.21
CA MET A 318 -6.79 -14.14 29.26
C MET A 318 -5.33 -14.26 29.71
N THR A 319 -5.07 -15.09 30.75
CA THR A 319 -3.70 -15.34 31.23
C THR A 319 -2.83 -15.98 30.15
N MET A 320 -3.37 -16.96 29.42
CA MET A 320 -2.64 -17.60 28.31
C MET A 320 -2.38 -16.61 27.14
N LEU A 321 -3.37 -15.80 26.77
CA LEU A 321 -3.24 -14.81 25.68
C LEU A 321 -2.21 -13.73 26.02
N VAL A 322 -2.24 -13.23 27.27
CA VAL A 322 -1.26 -12.24 27.74
C VAL A 322 0.14 -12.84 27.80
N HIS A 323 0.28 -14.10 28.24
CA HIS A 323 1.56 -14.81 28.20
C HIS A 323 2.08 -15.02 26.77
N GLN A 324 1.20 -15.33 25.83
CA GLN A 324 1.55 -15.46 24.39
C GLN A 324 2.08 -14.15 23.81
N LEU A 325 1.61 -13.00 24.33
CA LEU A 325 2.08 -11.66 23.97
C LEU A 325 3.23 -11.18 24.86
N GLU A 326 3.79 -12.05 25.72
CA GLU A 326 4.87 -11.73 26.66
C GLU A 326 4.53 -10.59 27.63
N GLY A 327 3.23 -10.39 27.88
CA GLY A 327 2.71 -9.30 28.68
C GLY A 327 2.48 -9.63 30.14
N ARG A 328 1.80 -8.72 30.83
CA ARG A 328 1.40 -8.83 32.24
C ARG A 328 -0.06 -8.47 32.39
N LEU A 329 -0.81 -9.27 33.17
CA LEU A 329 -2.21 -9.04 33.56
C LEU A 329 -2.30 -8.89 35.08
N THR A 330 -2.93 -7.81 35.51
CA THR A 330 -3.18 -7.53 36.95
C THR A 330 -4.66 -7.21 37.14
N TRP A 331 -5.25 -7.80 38.19
CA TRP A 331 -6.62 -7.52 38.60
C TRP A 331 -6.59 -6.69 39.86
N ARG A 332 -7.42 -5.63 39.92
CA ARG A 332 -7.61 -4.78 41.12
C ARG A 332 -9.07 -4.69 41.46
N ASP A 333 -9.36 -4.80 42.76
CA ASP A 333 -10.65 -4.47 43.35
C ASP A 333 -10.73 -2.95 43.54
N MET A 334 -11.81 -2.31 43.05
CA MET A 334 -11.95 -0.85 43.05
C MET A 334 -12.92 -0.33 44.13
N GLU A 335 -13.62 -1.24 44.85
CA GLU A 335 -14.52 -0.95 46.00
C GLU A 335 -15.51 0.23 45.76
N PRO A 336 -16.51 0.18 44.87
CA PRO A 336 -16.97 -0.99 44.13
C PRO A 336 -16.34 -1.10 42.73
N GLY A 337 -16.33 -2.32 42.18
CA GLY A 337 -15.97 -2.61 40.83
C GLY A 337 -14.66 -3.34 40.65
N THR A 338 -14.31 -3.58 39.41
CA THR A 338 -13.11 -4.34 39.06
C THR A 338 -12.33 -3.60 37.99
N ARG A 339 -11.00 -3.63 38.08
CA ARG A 339 -10.10 -3.15 37.03
C ARG A 339 -9.18 -4.28 36.60
N ALA A 340 -9.16 -4.55 35.30
CA ALA A 340 -8.18 -5.38 34.63
C ALA A 340 -7.14 -4.48 33.98
N GLU A 341 -5.88 -4.58 34.37
CA GLU A 341 -4.75 -3.86 33.79
C GLU A 341 -3.88 -4.84 33.00
N ILE A 342 -3.66 -4.55 31.73
CA ILE A 342 -2.92 -5.39 30.81
C ILE A 342 -1.79 -4.56 30.21
N MET A 343 -0.57 -5.05 30.32
CA MET A 343 0.62 -4.44 29.72
C MET A 343 1.22 -5.41 28.71
N LEU A 344 1.40 -4.98 27.47
CA LEU A 344 1.87 -5.83 26.38
C LEU A 344 3.06 -5.17 25.68
N PRO A 345 4.21 -5.84 25.57
CA PRO A 345 5.37 -5.37 24.84
C PRO A 345 5.09 -5.54 23.33
N VAL A 346 4.14 -4.77 22.81
CA VAL A 346 3.71 -4.78 21.41
C VAL A 346 4.13 -3.47 20.79
N ASP A 347 4.79 -3.55 19.63
CA ASP A 347 5.17 -2.36 18.87
C ASP A 347 3.92 -1.59 18.43
N VAL A 348 3.76 -0.38 18.98
CA VAL A 348 2.62 0.50 18.74
C VAL A 348 3.08 1.75 18.02
N GLU A 349 2.30 2.19 17.04
CA GLU A 349 2.50 3.44 16.32
C GLU A 349 1.22 4.29 16.41
N GLU A 350 1.40 5.60 16.40
CA GLU A 350 0.26 6.51 16.30
C GLU A 350 -0.38 6.43 14.91
N THR A 351 -1.72 6.35 14.87
CA THR A 351 -2.46 6.39 13.60
C THR A 351 -2.25 7.78 12.97
N ARG A 352 -1.66 7.80 11.77
CA ARG A 352 -1.54 9.04 10.99
C ARG A 352 -2.90 9.31 10.35
N PHE A 353 -3.55 10.38 10.78
CA PHE A 353 -4.68 10.94 10.05
C PHE A 353 -4.11 11.75 8.86
N GLU A 354 -4.30 11.27 7.64
CA GLU A 354 -4.13 12.06 6.42
C GLU A 354 -5.38 12.91 6.14
#